data_1a326f39a909a35f91f98a81502b184f
#
_entry.id   1a326f39a909a35f91f98a81502b184f
#
_cell.length_a   1.000
_cell.length_b   1.000
_cell.length_c   1.000
_cell.angle_alpha   90.00
_cell.angle_beta   90.00
_cell.angle_gamma   90.00
#
_symmetry.space_group_name_H-M   'P 1'
#
loop_
_entity.id
_entity.type
_entity.pdbx_description
1 polymer ?
#
loop_
_entity_poly.entity_id
_entity_poly.type
_entity_poly.pdbx_seq_one_letter_code
_entity_poly.pdbx_strand_id
1 'polypeptide(L)'
;EASGGALDDDGLAEVLQGSVRRFDKSGDDFYDQISALHKSVRGSDPDAALYWFSRMLDGGADPYYQARRIIRMAWEDIGLADPRAMQIANDAAQTYERLGKPEGELALGQAVIYLAVAAKSNAGYNAYNAARAFVQQDRSREVPVHLRNAPTKLMKELGHGREYRYAHNEPHAYAAGETYLPEGMPEPRWYQPVPRGLEIRIGEKLVFLRKLDEAAMLAWLAKQPGAAAAQADIRAMQGHLDAVQANRERDLLLPFLRPHRGLLAAWLAAQTG
;
A
#
# COMPACT_ATOMS: atom_id res chain seq x y z
N GLU A 1 38.90 -37.71 10.08
CA GLU A 1 39.70 -38.88 9.62
C GLU A 1 38.70 -39.92 9.14
N ALA A 2 38.47 -39.98 7.83
CA ALA A 2 37.63 -41.00 7.22
C ALA A 2 38.43 -42.33 7.21
N SER A 3 37.95 -43.33 7.93
CA SER A 3 38.37 -44.72 7.80
C SER A 3 38.20 -45.12 6.34
N GLY A 4 39.29 -45.56 5.69
CA GLY A 4 39.31 -46.05 4.31
C GLY A 4 38.59 -47.38 4.12
N GLY A 5 37.26 -47.39 4.28
CA GLY A 5 36.39 -48.50 3.89
C GLY A 5 35.79 -48.17 2.52
N ALA A 6 35.78 -49.16 1.62
CA ALA A 6 35.02 -49.03 0.36
C ALA A 6 33.56 -48.75 0.71
N LEU A 7 32.96 -47.73 0.10
CA LEU A 7 31.54 -47.46 0.17
C LEU A 7 30.80 -48.69 -0.43
N ASP A 8 29.96 -49.31 0.35
CA ASP A 8 29.02 -50.31 -0.16
C ASP A 8 27.88 -49.59 -0.93
N ASP A 9 27.07 -50.38 -1.64
CA ASP A 9 25.97 -49.80 -2.46
C ASP A 9 24.99 -48.96 -1.64
N ASP A 10 24.79 -49.33 -0.34
CA ASP A 10 23.91 -48.60 0.57
C ASP A 10 24.54 -47.25 1.00
N GLY A 11 25.84 -47.23 1.31
CA GLY A 11 26.58 -46.02 1.60
C GLY A 11 26.69 -45.09 0.37
N LEU A 12 26.80 -45.66 -0.84
CA LEU A 12 26.79 -44.91 -2.09
C LEU A 12 25.37 -44.31 -2.32
N ALA A 13 24.30 -45.07 -2.05
CA ALA A 13 22.94 -44.58 -2.16
C ALA A 13 22.64 -43.47 -1.16
N GLU A 14 23.16 -43.55 0.08
CA GLU A 14 23.02 -42.50 1.10
C GLU A 14 23.78 -41.22 0.72
N VAL A 15 25.00 -41.35 0.20
CA VAL A 15 25.79 -40.22 -0.32
C VAL A 15 25.14 -39.61 -1.55
N LEU A 16 24.59 -40.38 -2.46
CA LEU A 16 23.87 -39.91 -3.64
C LEU A 16 22.56 -39.24 -3.27
N GLN A 17 21.78 -39.78 -2.31
CA GLN A 17 20.57 -39.12 -1.78
C GLN A 17 20.91 -37.80 -1.12
N GLY A 18 22.02 -37.73 -0.37
CA GLY A 18 22.52 -36.44 0.20
C GLY A 18 23.00 -35.46 -0.87
N SER A 19 23.58 -35.95 -1.98
CA SER A 19 24.06 -35.09 -3.07
C SER A 19 22.96 -34.59 -4.01
N VAL A 20 21.91 -35.41 -4.23
CA VAL A 20 20.72 -35.02 -5.03
C VAL A 20 19.87 -33.97 -4.31
N ARG A 21 19.99 -33.86 -2.97
CA ARG A 21 19.35 -32.78 -2.20
C ARG A 21 20.11 -31.46 -2.25
N ARG A 22 21.33 -31.46 -2.80
CA ARG A 22 22.11 -30.21 -2.92
C ARG A 22 21.49 -29.31 -3.97
N PHE A 23 21.06 -28.21 -3.48
CA PHE A 23 20.40 -27.12 -4.18
C PHE A 23 21.39 -26.45 -5.13
N ASP A 24 21.06 -26.27 -6.40
CA ASP A 24 21.78 -25.38 -7.28
C ASP A 24 21.47 -23.93 -6.87
N LYS A 25 22.44 -23.28 -6.18
CA LYS A 25 22.29 -21.94 -5.61
C LYS A 25 22.03 -20.83 -6.63
N SER A 26 22.11 -21.12 -7.91
CA SER A 26 21.97 -20.18 -9.03
C SER A 26 21.09 -20.69 -10.15
N GLY A 27 20.50 -21.88 -10.05
CA GLY A 27 19.67 -22.50 -11.08
C GLY A 27 18.18 -22.19 -10.99
N ASP A 28 17.44 -22.63 -12.01
CA ASP A 28 16.00 -22.44 -12.12
C ASP A 28 15.22 -23.01 -10.92
N ASP A 29 15.69 -24.14 -10.36
CA ASP A 29 15.09 -24.78 -9.17
C ASP A 29 15.05 -23.85 -7.95
N PHE A 30 16.06 -23.01 -7.76
CA PHE A 30 16.08 -22.04 -6.66
C PHE A 30 14.97 -21.00 -6.82
N TYR A 31 14.85 -20.43 -8.01
CA TYR A 31 13.83 -19.44 -8.29
C TYR A 31 12.42 -20.03 -8.24
N ASP A 32 12.27 -21.26 -8.64
CA ASP A 32 10.99 -21.98 -8.56
C ASP A 32 10.57 -22.24 -7.11
N GLN A 33 11.47 -22.70 -6.26
CA GLN A 33 11.18 -22.94 -4.84
C GLN A 33 10.87 -21.66 -4.07
N ILE A 34 11.63 -20.58 -4.26
CA ILE A 34 11.32 -19.30 -3.62
C ILE A 34 10.01 -18.69 -4.16
N SER A 35 9.70 -18.91 -5.42
CA SER A 35 8.43 -18.53 -6.03
C SER A 35 7.27 -19.34 -5.45
N ALA A 36 7.47 -20.64 -5.24
CA ALA A 36 6.48 -21.54 -4.62
C ALA A 36 6.22 -21.13 -3.15
N LEU A 37 7.26 -20.84 -2.36
CA LEU A 37 7.13 -20.30 -1.01
C LEU A 37 6.29 -19.02 -1.01
N HIS A 38 6.62 -18.05 -1.85
CA HIS A 38 5.92 -16.78 -1.94
C HIS A 38 4.44 -16.97 -2.33
N LYS A 39 4.17 -17.82 -3.31
CA LYS A 39 2.81 -18.12 -3.77
C LYS A 39 2.00 -18.86 -2.71
N SER A 40 2.61 -19.76 -1.93
CA SER A 40 1.95 -20.47 -0.82
C SER A 40 1.55 -19.49 0.28
N VAL A 41 2.43 -18.55 0.66
CA VAL A 41 2.10 -17.46 1.60
C VAL A 41 0.95 -16.61 1.06
N ARG A 42 1.03 -16.18 -0.20
CA ARG A 42 -0.02 -15.40 -0.86
C ARG A 42 -1.34 -16.15 -0.95
N GLY A 43 -1.28 -17.46 -1.21
CA GLY A 43 -2.43 -18.36 -1.30
C GLY A 43 -3.02 -18.77 0.05
N SER A 44 -2.41 -18.33 1.17
CA SER A 44 -2.85 -18.67 2.54
C SER A 44 -2.77 -20.16 2.87
N ASP A 45 -1.73 -20.83 2.38
CA ASP A 45 -1.42 -22.22 2.70
C ASP A 45 -0.16 -22.27 3.58
N PRO A 46 -0.30 -22.36 4.93
CA PRO A 46 0.83 -22.37 5.85
C PRO A 46 1.67 -23.63 5.75
N ASP A 47 1.07 -24.79 5.45
CA ASP A 47 1.80 -26.05 5.37
C ASP A 47 2.66 -26.11 4.11
N ALA A 48 2.12 -25.72 2.97
CA ALA A 48 2.90 -25.59 1.74
C ALA A 48 4.00 -24.51 1.88
N ALA A 49 3.72 -23.41 2.56
CA ALA A 49 4.73 -22.36 2.82
C ALA A 49 5.87 -22.91 3.70
N LEU A 50 5.57 -23.62 4.79
CA LEU A 50 6.58 -24.28 5.62
C LEU A 50 7.36 -25.35 4.86
N TYR A 51 6.68 -26.13 4.03
CA TYR A 51 7.36 -27.14 3.21
C TYR A 51 8.42 -26.51 2.33
N TRP A 52 8.08 -25.48 1.55
CA TRP A 52 9.02 -24.82 0.66
C TRP A 52 10.12 -24.08 1.41
N PHE A 53 9.80 -23.43 2.53
CA PHE A 53 10.79 -22.81 3.41
C PHE A 53 11.81 -23.84 3.92
N SER A 54 11.34 -24.95 4.51
CA SER A 54 12.20 -26.01 5.05
C SER A 54 12.98 -26.70 3.94
N ARG A 55 12.35 -26.97 2.78
CA ARG A 55 13.02 -27.57 1.62
C ARG A 55 14.18 -26.75 1.13
N MET A 56 14.05 -25.44 1.10
CA MET A 56 15.13 -24.52 0.71
C MET A 56 16.24 -24.53 1.76
N LEU A 57 15.94 -24.55 3.06
CA LEU A 57 16.94 -24.64 4.13
C LEU A 57 17.73 -25.96 4.04
N ASP A 58 17.03 -27.09 3.91
CA ASP A 58 17.64 -28.43 3.75
C ASP A 58 18.57 -28.49 2.52
N GLY A 59 18.15 -27.84 1.42
CA GLY A 59 18.97 -27.70 0.21
C GLY A 59 20.17 -26.75 0.34
N GLY A 60 20.35 -26.07 1.47
CA GLY A 60 21.46 -25.15 1.74
C GLY A 60 21.27 -23.74 1.20
N ALA A 61 20.04 -23.31 0.95
CA ALA A 61 19.73 -21.92 0.65
C ALA A 61 20.16 -21.01 1.80
N ASP A 62 20.67 -19.82 1.48
CA ASP A 62 21.05 -18.83 2.48
C ASP A 62 19.83 -18.36 3.29
N PRO A 63 19.77 -18.58 4.61
CA PRO A 63 18.65 -18.14 5.44
C PRO A 63 18.45 -16.62 5.45
N TYR A 64 19.52 -15.84 5.28
CA TYR A 64 19.41 -14.38 5.13
C TYR A 64 18.69 -13.99 3.85
N TYR A 65 18.88 -14.74 2.77
CA TYR A 65 18.10 -14.54 1.56
C TYR A 65 16.62 -14.81 1.81
N GLN A 66 16.31 -15.93 2.49
CA GLN A 66 14.91 -16.25 2.83
C GLN A 66 14.30 -15.20 3.77
N ALA A 67 15.04 -14.73 4.78
CA ALA A 67 14.59 -13.64 5.66
C ALA A 67 14.22 -12.38 4.87
N ARG A 68 15.07 -11.97 3.91
CA ARG A 68 14.75 -10.84 3.01
C ARG A 68 13.47 -11.07 2.20
N ARG A 69 13.22 -12.30 1.76
CA ARG A 69 12.00 -12.66 1.02
C ARG A 69 10.76 -12.65 1.93
N ILE A 70 10.88 -13.12 3.17
CA ILE A 70 9.83 -13.07 4.19
C ILE A 70 9.44 -11.62 4.49
N ILE A 71 10.42 -10.74 4.70
CA ILE A 71 10.18 -9.29 4.87
C ILE A 71 9.47 -8.74 3.63
N ARG A 72 9.92 -9.08 2.42
CA ARG A 72 9.29 -8.62 1.18
C ARG A 72 7.82 -9.05 1.08
N MET A 73 7.47 -10.30 1.42
CA MET A 73 6.10 -10.80 1.44
C MET A 73 5.22 -10.02 2.42
N ALA A 74 5.75 -9.67 3.59
CA ALA A 74 5.02 -8.87 4.57
C ALA A 74 4.59 -7.50 4.02
N TRP A 75 5.48 -6.82 3.27
CA TRP A 75 5.19 -5.53 2.67
C TRP A 75 4.32 -5.62 1.41
N GLU A 76 4.49 -6.65 0.59
CA GLU A 76 3.85 -6.80 -0.71
C GLU A 76 2.45 -7.41 -0.61
N ASP A 77 2.29 -8.50 0.16
CA ASP A 77 1.08 -9.33 0.16
C ASP A 77 0.19 -9.12 1.38
N ILE A 78 0.75 -8.69 2.52
CA ILE A 78 0.00 -8.41 3.74
C ILE A 78 -0.29 -6.91 3.87
N GLY A 79 0.73 -6.08 3.69
CA GLY A 79 0.61 -4.64 3.70
C GLY A 79 -0.14 -4.08 4.91
N LEU A 80 -1.03 -3.15 4.67
CA LEU A 80 -1.81 -2.49 5.72
C LEU A 80 -3.02 -3.30 6.21
N ALA A 81 -3.30 -4.46 5.63
CA ALA A 81 -4.34 -5.34 6.17
C ALA A 81 -3.95 -5.88 7.56
N ASP A 82 -2.67 -6.20 7.77
CA ASP A 82 -2.11 -6.50 9.10
C ASP A 82 -0.67 -5.96 9.25
N PRO A 83 -0.49 -4.73 9.75
CA PRO A 83 0.83 -4.11 9.90
C PRO A 83 1.79 -4.87 10.82
N ARG A 84 1.29 -5.76 11.71
CA ARG A 84 2.15 -6.59 12.56
C ARG A 84 2.98 -7.57 11.77
N ALA A 85 2.53 -7.96 10.55
CA ALA A 85 3.28 -8.83 9.68
C ALA A 85 4.68 -8.30 9.37
N MET A 86 4.79 -6.99 9.15
CA MET A 86 6.08 -6.32 8.88
C MET A 86 7.00 -6.37 10.09
N GLN A 87 6.44 -6.17 11.30
CA GLN A 87 7.19 -6.25 12.56
C GLN A 87 7.67 -7.68 12.81
N ILE A 88 6.78 -8.67 12.72
CA ILE A 88 7.11 -10.09 12.92
C ILE A 88 8.19 -10.55 11.94
N ALA A 89 8.09 -10.16 10.65
CA ALA A 89 9.09 -10.53 9.66
C ALA A 89 10.48 -9.93 9.97
N ASN A 90 10.53 -8.67 10.42
CA ASN A 90 11.78 -8.03 10.81
C ASN A 90 12.34 -8.62 12.11
N ASP A 91 11.50 -8.86 13.11
CA ASP A 91 11.91 -9.46 14.39
C ASP A 91 12.46 -10.88 14.18
N ALA A 92 11.82 -11.67 13.29
CA ALA A 92 12.30 -13.00 12.92
C ALA A 92 13.68 -12.96 12.24
N ALA A 93 13.89 -12.01 11.31
CA ALA A 93 15.19 -11.82 10.65
C ALA A 93 16.28 -11.44 11.65
N GLN A 94 16.00 -10.52 12.59
CA GLN A 94 16.93 -10.12 13.64
C GLN A 94 17.19 -11.26 14.65
N THR A 95 16.17 -12.07 14.95
CA THR A 95 16.32 -13.24 15.81
C THR A 95 17.26 -14.26 15.17
N TYR A 96 17.07 -14.51 13.86
CA TYR A 96 17.99 -15.39 13.14
C TYR A 96 19.43 -14.84 13.13
N GLU A 97 19.62 -13.53 12.94
CA GLU A 97 20.94 -12.89 12.99
C GLU A 97 21.65 -13.10 14.34
N ARG A 98 20.90 -13.10 15.44
CA ARG A 98 21.45 -13.25 16.80
C ARG A 98 21.69 -14.71 17.20
N LEU A 99 20.77 -15.60 16.86
CA LEU A 99 20.81 -17.00 17.31
C LEU A 99 21.47 -17.94 16.30
N GLY A 100 21.36 -17.64 15.00
CA GLY A 100 21.89 -18.51 13.95
C GLY A 100 21.12 -19.84 13.85
N LYS A 101 21.81 -20.85 13.31
CA LYS A 101 21.30 -22.22 13.18
C LYS A 101 21.53 -23.03 14.44
N PRO A 102 20.60 -23.93 14.82
CA PRO A 102 19.26 -24.11 14.23
C PRO A 102 18.19 -23.21 14.86
N GLU A 103 18.47 -22.55 16.01
CA GLU A 103 17.47 -21.91 16.86
C GLU A 103 16.77 -20.73 16.16
N GLY A 104 17.53 -19.95 15.40
CA GLY A 104 16.98 -18.79 14.67
C GLY A 104 16.09 -19.17 13.49
N GLU A 105 16.22 -20.38 12.95
CA GLU A 105 15.37 -20.88 11.86
C GLU A 105 13.91 -21.01 12.29
N LEU A 106 13.66 -21.34 13.56
CA LEU A 106 12.31 -21.42 14.13
C LEU A 106 11.59 -20.07 14.04
N ALA A 107 12.28 -18.95 14.31
CA ALA A 107 11.68 -17.62 14.21
C ALA A 107 11.24 -17.30 12.77
N LEU A 108 12.07 -17.64 11.78
CA LEU A 108 11.72 -17.48 10.36
C LEU A 108 10.53 -18.36 9.97
N GLY A 109 10.50 -19.64 10.43
CA GLY A 109 9.38 -20.54 10.21
C GLY A 109 8.07 -20.02 10.80
N GLN A 110 8.09 -19.48 12.03
CA GLN A 110 6.91 -18.85 12.64
C GLN A 110 6.44 -17.62 11.85
N ALA A 111 7.36 -16.80 11.35
CA ALA A 111 7.01 -15.67 10.49
C ALA A 111 6.32 -16.15 9.19
N VAL A 112 6.83 -17.21 8.56
CA VAL A 112 6.22 -17.81 7.37
C VAL A 112 4.77 -18.25 7.65
N ILE A 113 4.52 -18.97 8.76
CA ILE A 113 3.17 -19.36 9.19
C ILE A 113 2.28 -18.14 9.36
N TYR A 114 2.77 -17.14 10.11
CA TYR A 114 1.99 -15.93 10.38
C TYR A 114 1.61 -15.21 9.09
N LEU A 115 2.56 -15.01 8.19
CA LEU A 115 2.30 -14.36 6.90
C LEU A 115 1.32 -15.17 6.04
N ALA A 116 1.39 -16.50 6.09
CA ALA A 116 0.46 -17.35 5.36
C ALA A 116 -0.99 -17.21 5.84
N VAL A 117 -1.23 -17.02 7.15
CA VAL A 117 -2.60 -16.91 7.70
C VAL A 117 -3.08 -15.46 7.87
N ALA A 118 -2.21 -14.47 7.80
CA ALA A 118 -2.56 -13.06 7.92
C ALA A 118 -3.50 -12.59 6.80
N ALA A 119 -4.29 -11.56 7.08
CA ALA A 119 -5.13 -10.92 6.07
C ALA A 119 -4.26 -10.34 4.94
N LYS A 120 -4.65 -10.59 3.69
CA LYS A 120 -3.87 -10.21 2.51
C LYS A 120 -4.30 -8.87 1.93
N SER A 121 -3.33 -8.02 1.62
CA SER A 121 -3.54 -6.82 0.82
C SER A 121 -2.27 -6.41 0.07
N ASN A 122 -2.40 -6.18 -1.21
CA ASN A 122 -1.38 -5.54 -2.04
C ASN A 122 -1.75 -4.09 -2.41
N ALA A 123 -2.74 -3.49 -1.74
CA ALA A 123 -3.23 -2.16 -2.07
C ALA A 123 -2.13 -1.09 -1.96
N GLY A 124 -1.31 -1.15 -0.90
CA GLY A 124 -0.17 -0.24 -0.73
C GLY A 124 0.90 -0.43 -1.82
N TYR A 125 1.21 -1.67 -2.17
CA TYR A 125 2.15 -2.00 -3.24
C TYR A 125 1.67 -1.46 -4.60
N ASN A 126 0.41 -1.70 -4.95
CA ASN A 126 -0.19 -1.21 -6.19
C ASN A 126 -0.24 0.32 -6.23
N ALA A 127 -0.62 0.97 -5.12
CA ALA A 127 -0.66 2.42 -4.99
C ALA A 127 0.71 3.05 -5.22
N TYR A 128 1.75 2.52 -4.60
CA TYR A 128 3.12 2.98 -4.77
C TYR A 128 3.60 2.84 -6.22
N ASN A 129 3.37 1.68 -6.84
CA ASN A 129 3.76 1.45 -8.23
C ASN A 129 3.02 2.36 -9.21
N ALA A 130 1.72 2.58 -9.00
CA ALA A 130 0.92 3.50 -9.82
C ALA A 130 1.41 4.95 -9.67
N ALA A 131 1.67 5.41 -8.44
CA ALA A 131 2.22 6.73 -8.19
C ALA A 131 3.60 6.91 -8.85
N ARG A 132 4.47 5.91 -8.72
CA ARG A 132 5.80 5.91 -9.34
C ARG A 132 5.72 5.96 -10.87
N ALA A 133 4.86 5.15 -11.47
CA ALA A 133 4.66 5.14 -12.92
C ALA A 133 4.12 6.48 -13.42
N PHE A 134 3.17 7.09 -12.69
CA PHE A 134 2.66 8.42 -13.01
C PHE A 134 3.78 9.48 -12.99
N VAL A 135 4.55 9.53 -11.91
CA VAL A 135 5.64 10.52 -11.77
C VAL A 135 6.71 10.38 -12.86
N GLN A 136 7.00 9.15 -13.31
CA GLN A 136 7.95 8.93 -14.41
C GLN A 136 7.47 9.48 -15.76
N GLN A 137 6.17 9.64 -15.95
CA GLN A 137 5.57 10.13 -17.19
C GLN A 137 5.11 11.60 -17.07
N ASP A 138 4.97 12.11 -15.84
CA ASP A 138 4.50 13.45 -15.60
C ASP A 138 5.67 14.47 -15.70
N ARG A 139 5.30 15.71 -16.03
CA ARG A 139 6.25 16.84 -16.00
C ARG A 139 6.53 17.24 -14.53
N SER A 140 7.64 17.91 -14.30
CA SER A 140 7.89 18.57 -13.02
C SER A 140 6.81 19.61 -12.75
N ARG A 141 6.18 19.55 -11.57
CA ARG A 141 5.14 20.48 -11.12
C ARG A 141 5.60 21.26 -9.90
N GLU A 142 5.13 22.47 -9.78
CA GLU A 142 5.44 23.28 -8.60
C GLU A 142 4.63 22.84 -7.38
N VAL A 143 5.26 22.97 -6.20
CA VAL A 143 4.55 22.79 -4.93
C VAL A 143 3.56 23.94 -4.76
N PRO A 144 2.28 23.67 -4.39
CA PRO A 144 1.31 24.71 -4.09
C PRO A 144 1.83 25.74 -3.08
N VAL A 145 1.54 27.01 -3.31
CA VAL A 145 2.11 28.14 -2.52
C VAL A 145 1.80 27.99 -1.03
N HIS A 146 0.58 27.56 -0.67
CA HIS A 146 0.16 27.36 0.71
C HIS A 146 0.92 26.25 1.44
N LEU A 147 1.52 25.29 0.71
CA LEU A 147 2.34 24.20 1.27
C LEU A 147 3.82 24.56 1.39
N ARG A 148 4.25 25.70 0.82
CA ARG A 148 5.66 26.12 0.87
C ARG A 148 5.99 26.73 2.23
N ASN A 149 7.12 26.33 2.80
CA ASN A 149 7.64 26.97 4.01
C ASN A 149 8.08 28.41 3.73
N ALA A 150 7.86 29.31 4.70
CA ALA A 150 8.25 30.72 4.61
C ALA A 150 9.22 31.12 5.73
N PRO A 151 10.44 30.58 5.81
CA PRO A 151 11.41 30.86 6.87
C PRO A 151 11.97 32.27 6.79
N THR A 152 11.94 32.95 5.64
CA THR A 152 12.47 34.30 5.43
C THR A 152 11.35 35.32 5.20
N LYS A 153 11.66 36.62 5.44
CA LYS A 153 10.73 37.70 5.18
C LYS A 153 10.32 37.77 3.70
N LEU A 154 11.28 37.60 2.79
CA LEU A 154 11.03 37.59 1.35
C LEU A 154 10.05 36.46 0.95
N MET A 155 10.20 35.24 1.50
CA MET A 155 9.28 34.15 1.22
C MET A 155 7.86 34.42 1.72
N LYS A 156 7.72 35.11 2.87
CA LYS A 156 6.41 35.56 3.36
C LYS A 156 5.79 36.60 2.44
N GLU A 157 6.60 37.57 1.95
CA GLU A 157 6.16 38.57 0.99
C GLU A 157 5.74 37.96 -0.35
N LEU A 158 6.39 36.86 -0.77
CA LEU A 158 6.02 36.04 -1.93
C LEU A 158 4.78 35.13 -1.69
N GLY A 159 4.19 35.20 -0.50
CA GLY A 159 2.96 34.49 -0.16
C GLY A 159 3.14 33.02 0.24
N HIS A 160 4.38 32.57 0.46
CA HIS A 160 4.62 31.19 0.90
C HIS A 160 3.90 30.90 2.23
N GLY A 161 3.21 29.76 2.29
CA GLY A 161 2.43 29.35 3.45
C GLY A 161 1.16 30.17 3.69
N ARG A 162 0.82 31.10 2.79
CA ARG A 162 -0.40 31.89 2.89
C ARG A 162 -1.62 30.96 2.77
N GLU A 163 -2.61 31.18 3.66
CA GLU A 163 -3.85 30.41 3.68
C GLU A 163 -3.68 28.92 4.05
N TYR A 164 -2.49 28.51 4.53
CA TYR A 164 -2.31 27.16 5.04
C TYR A 164 -3.21 26.90 6.25
N ARG A 165 -4.07 25.90 6.14
CA ARG A 165 -4.96 25.47 7.20
C ARG A 165 -4.30 24.32 7.98
N TYR A 166 -3.95 24.60 9.25
CA TYR A 166 -3.32 23.60 10.11
C TYR A 166 -4.37 22.58 10.57
N ALA A 167 -4.30 21.38 10.03
CA ALA A 167 -5.33 20.34 10.21
C ALA A 167 -5.68 20.03 11.67
N HIS A 168 -4.72 20.15 12.63
CA HIS A 168 -5.01 19.93 14.04
C HIS A 168 -5.93 20.98 14.67
N ASN A 169 -6.09 22.16 14.07
CA ASN A 169 -7.01 23.20 14.53
C ASN A 169 -8.41 23.03 13.90
N GLU A 170 -8.56 22.14 12.94
CA GLU A 170 -9.80 21.90 12.22
C GLU A 170 -10.62 20.80 12.87
N PRO A 171 -11.95 20.80 12.69
CA PRO A 171 -12.80 19.69 13.14
C PRO A 171 -12.27 18.35 12.59
N HIS A 172 -12.30 17.32 13.43
CA HIS A 172 -11.76 15.98 13.11
C HIS A 172 -10.26 15.96 12.78
N ALA A 173 -9.51 17.03 13.12
CA ALA A 173 -8.11 17.22 12.71
C ALA A 173 -7.93 17.06 11.19
N TYR A 174 -8.89 17.58 10.40
CA TYR A 174 -8.93 17.45 8.96
C TYR A 174 -9.37 18.76 8.28
N ALA A 175 -8.53 19.31 7.43
CA ALA A 175 -8.81 20.53 6.68
C ALA A 175 -9.67 20.21 5.44
N ALA A 176 -10.96 20.00 5.65
CA ALA A 176 -11.89 19.61 4.59
C ALA A 176 -11.89 20.61 3.42
N GLY A 177 -11.88 20.06 2.20
CA GLY A 177 -11.81 20.84 0.96
C GLY A 177 -10.43 21.39 0.59
N GLU A 178 -9.39 21.14 1.43
CA GLU A 178 -8.01 21.49 1.10
C GLU A 178 -7.43 20.52 0.06
N THR A 179 -6.53 21.01 -0.80
CA THR A 179 -5.81 20.18 -1.76
C THR A 179 -4.32 20.23 -1.47
N TYR A 180 -3.66 19.09 -1.51
CA TYR A 180 -2.22 18.93 -1.30
C TYR A 180 -1.49 18.56 -2.60
N LEU A 181 -2.23 18.46 -3.71
CA LEU A 181 -1.67 18.15 -5.02
C LEU A 181 -1.30 19.42 -5.79
N PRO A 182 -0.33 19.36 -6.71
CA PRO A 182 0.00 20.47 -7.59
C PRO A 182 -1.21 20.95 -8.39
N GLU A 183 -1.25 22.25 -8.67
CA GLU A 183 -2.30 22.86 -9.47
C GLU A 183 -2.42 22.20 -10.86
N GLY A 184 -3.66 21.96 -11.29
CA GLY A 184 -3.96 21.31 -12.57
C GLY A 184 -3.58 19.83 -12.65
N MET A 185 -3.17 19.23 -11.55
CA MET A 185 -2.99 17.78 -11.48
C MET A 185 -4.35 17.11 -11.27
N PRO A 186 -4.70 16.07 -12.07
CA PRO A 186 -5.90 15.28 -11.79
C PRO A 186 -5.75 14.60 -10.43
N GLU A 187 -6.86 14.55 -9.68
CA GLU A 187 -6.85 13.90 -8.35
C GLU A 187 -6.65 12.39 -8.50
N PRO A 188 -5.51 11.84 -8.07
CA PRO A 188 -5.27 10.42 -8.17
C PRO A 188 -5.98 9.68 -7.03
N ARG A 189 -6.36 8.43 -7.31
CA ARG A 189 -6.86 7.49 -6.30
C ARG A 189 -6.01 6.23 -6.32
N TRP A 190 -4.70 6.41 -6.12
CA TRP A 190 -3.77 5.28 -6.15
C TRP A 190 -4.03 4.30 -5.03
N TYR A 191 -4.24 4.79 -3.80
CA TYR A 191 -4.49 3.92 -2.66
C TYR A 191 -5.99 3.62 -2.51
N GLN A 192 -6.32 2.36 -2.72
CA GLN A 192 -7.66 1.82 -2.60
C GLN A 192 -7.62 0.65 -1.61
N PRO A 193 -7.97 0.88 -0.33
CA PRO A 193 -7.95 -0.16 0.68
C PRO A 193 -8.92 -1.29 0.33
N VAL A 194 -8.50 -2.52 0.61
CA VAL A 194 -9.34 -3.71 0.42
C VAL A 194 -10.15 -3.99 1.69
N PRO A 195 -11.32 -4.66 1.59
CA PRO A 195 -12.17 -4.93 2.76
C PRO A 195 -11.62 -6.12 3.57
N ARG A 196 -10.37 -6.03 4.04
CA ARG A 196 -9.69 -7.08 4.82
C ARG A 196 -8.83 -6.45 5.93
N GLY A 197 -8.85 -7.05 7.10
CA GLY A 197 -8.05 -6.66 8.25
C GLY A 197 -8.22 -5.19 8.63
N LEU A 198 -7.12 -4.49 8.91
CA LEU A 198 -7.15 -3.07 9.28
C LEU A 198 -7.62 -2.16 8.13
N GLU A 199 -7.48 -2.59 6.88
CA GLU A 199 -7.89 -1.76 5.74
C GLU A 199 -9.41 -1.54 5.65
N ILE A 200 -10.24 -2.37 6.31
CA ILE A 200 -11.66 -2.09 6.50
C ILE A 200 -11.85 -0.72 7.18
N ARG A 201 -11.20 -0.52 8.33
CA ARG A 201 -11.29 0.74 9.10
C ARG A 201 -10.65 1.92 8.36
N ILE A 202 -9.55 1.67 7.65
CA ILE A 202 -8.92 2.68 6.79
C ILE A 202 -9.88 3.12 5.69
N GLY A 203 -10.56 2.18 5.04
CA GLY A 203 -11.56 2.45 4.01
C GLY A 203 -12.73 3.28 4.54
N GLU A 204 -13.29 2.89 5.68
CA GLU A 204 -14.36 3.64 6.37
C GLU A 204 -13.93 5.08 6.68
N LYS A 205 -12.70 5.25 7.23
CA LYS A 205 -12.16 6.58 7.50
C LYS A 205 -12.01 7.42 6.23
N LEU A 206 -11.47 6.84 5.15
CA LEU A 206 -11.32 7.57 3.88
C LEU A 206 -12.66 7.98 3.28
N VAL A 207 -13.69 7.13 3.38
CA VAL A 207 -15.06 7.47 2.97
C VAL A 207 -15.59 8.65 3.79
N PHE A 208 -15.40 8.61 5.11
CA PHE A 208 -15.82 9.71 5.99
C PHE A 208 -15.12 11.04 5.65
N LEU A 209 -13.79 11.04 5.46
CA LEU A 209 -13.02 12.24 5.11
C LEU A 209 -13.46 12.83 3.76
N ARG A 210 -13.71 11.97 2.76
CA ARG A 210 -14.23 12.39 1.45
C ARG A 210 -15.58 13.07 1.54
N LYS A 211 -16.46 12.61 2.44
CA LYS A 211 -17.75 13.29 2.69
C LYS A 211 -17.57 14.69 3.26
N LEU A 212 -16.57 14.88 4.14
CA LEU A 212 -16.24 16.22 4.64
C LEU A 212 -15.76 17.14 3.51
N ASP A 213 -14.94 16.62 2.58
CA ASP A 213 -14.51 17.38 1.40
C ASP A 213 -15.67 17.78 0.51
N GLU A 214 -16.59 16.85 0.25
CA GLU A 214 -17.80 17.08 -0.54
C GLU A 214 -18.66 18.17 0.10
N ALA A 215 -18.88 18.09 1.41
CA ALA A 215 -19.64 19.09 2.16
C ALA A 215 -18.97 20.48 2.11
N ALA A 216 -17.64 20.54 2.26
CA ALA A 216 -16.88 21.77 2.16
C ALA A 216 -16.95 22.37 0.75
N MET A 217 -16.87 21.53 -0.29
CA MET A 217 -17.02 21.96 -1.69
C MET A 217 -18.40 22.53 -1.96
N LEU A 218 -19.47 21.85 -1.50
CA LEU A 218 -20.85 22.32 -1.66
C LEU A 218 -21.07 23.65 -0.92
N ALA A 219 -20.56 23.79 0.31
CA ALA A 219 -20.62 25.03 1.07
C ALA A 219 -19.85 26.17 0.40
N TRP A 220 -18.75 25.89 -0.29
CA TRP A 220 -18.01 26.87 -1.08
C TRP A 220 -18.80 27.27 -2.34
N LEU A 221 -19.33 26.32 -3.08
CA LEU A 221 -20.16 26.57 -4.27
C LEU A 221 -21.37 27.45 -3.95
N ALA A 222 -22.05 27.19 -2.81
CA ALA A 222 -23.22 27.96 -2.37
C ALA A 222 -22.89 29.45 -2.09
N LYS A 223 -21.64 29.80 -1.89
CA LYS A 223 -21.18 31.18 -1.65
C LYS A 223 -20.74 31.91 -2.93
N GLN A 224 -20.70 31.23 -4.08
CA GLN A 224 -20.24 31.85 -5.33
C GLN A 224 -21.33 32.77 -5.91
N PRO A 225 -20.94 33.87 -6.61
CA PRO A 225 -21.91 34.68 -7.36
C PRO A 225 -22.66 33.80 -8.37
N GLY A 226 -23.98 33.93 -8.43
CA GLY A 226 -24.83 33.10 -9.29
C GLY A 226 -25.25 31.74 -8.69
N ALA A 227 -24.83 31.39 -7.50
CA ALA A 227 -25.24 30.16 -6.81
C ALA A 227 -26.76 30.01 -6.68
N ALA A 228 -27.49 31.11 -6.63
CA ALA A 228 -28.97 31.09 -6.58
C ALA A 228 -29.58 30.48 -7.86
N ALA A 229 -29.04 30.72 -9.04
CA ALA A 229 -29.46 30.12 -10.29
C ALA A 229 -29.09 28.63 -10.39
N ALA A 230 -27.94 28.25 -9.82
CA ALA A 230 -27.46 26.86 -9.78
C ALA A 230 -27.98 26.05 -8.58
N GLN A 231 -28.75 26.66 -7.68
CA GLN A 231 -29.19 26.00 -6.44
C GLN A 231 -30.11 24.78 -6.68
N ALA A 232 -30.86 24.78 -7.78
CA ALA A 232 -31.67 23.62 -8.18
C ALA A 232 -30.78 22.45 -8.61
N ASP A 233 -29.74 22.75 -9.37
CA ASP A 233 -28.77 21.74 -9.86
C ASP A 233 -27.87 21.20 -8.72
N ILE A 234 -27.49 22.08 -7.78
CA ILE A 234 -26.74 21.71 -6.57
C ILE A 234 -27.61 20.77 -5.69
N ARG A 235 -28.91 21.07 -5.52
CA ARG A 235 -29.84 20.20 -4.78
C ARG A 235 -30.09 18.87 -5.50
N ALA A 236 -30.21 18.90 -6.84
CA ALA A 236 -30.32 17.68 -7.65
C ALA A 236 -29.06 16.82 -7.54
N MET A 237 -27.85 17.41 -7.59
CA MET A 237 -26.59 16.71 -7.34
C MET A 237 -26.49 16.16 -5.92
N GLN A 238 -26.95 16.91 -4.90
CA GLN A 238 -27.03 16.42 -3.53
C GLN A 238 -27.99 15.24 -3.41
N GLY A 239 -29.19 15.33 -4.03
CA GLY A 239 -30.14 14.22 -4.06
C GLY A 239 -29.59 12.98 -4.79
N HIS A 240 -28.83 13.16 -5.86
CA HIS A 240 -28.12 12.06 -6.52
C HIS A 240 -26.99 11.47 -5.66
N LEU A 241 -26.23 12.30 -4.95
CA LEU A 241 -25.20 11.85 -4.01
C LEU A 241 -25.81 11.06 -2.85
N ASP A 242 -26.94 11.51 -2.31
CA ASP A 242 -27.69 10.82 -1.25
C ASP A 242 -28.30 9.50 -1.73
N ALA A 243 -28.83 9.45 -2.97
CA ALA A 243 -29.38 8.25 -3.59
C ALA A 243 -28.27 7.22 -3.95
N VAL A 244 -27.14 7.70 -4.45
CA VAL A 244 -25.93 6.87 -4.68
C VAL A 244 -25.34 6.39 -3.34
N GLN A 245 -25.59 7.13 -2.25
CA GLN A 245 -25.24 6.71 -0.89
C GLN A 245 -25.99 5.47 -0.42
N ALA A 246 -27.19 5.25 -0.89
CA ALA A 246 -28.01 4.08 -0.57
C ALA A 246 -27.60 2.82 -1.37
N ASN A 247 -26.90 2.95 -2.50
CA ASN A 247 -26.52 1.86 -3.38
C ASN A 247 -24.97 1.66 -3.46
N ARG A 248 -24.52 0.38 -3.46
CA ARG A 248 -23.10 -0.02 -3.53
C ARG A 248 -22.33 0.41 -4.80
N GLU A 249 -22.97 1.05 -5.77
CA GLU A 249 -22.33 1.62 -6.98
C GLU A 249 -21.63 2.97 -6.75
N ARG A 250 -21.59 3.42 -5.54
CA ARG A 250 -21.08 4.67 -5.02
C ARG A 250 -19.63 5.00 -5.44
N ASP A 251 -18.78 4.00 -5.56
CA ASP A 251 -17.36 4.21 -5.84
C ASP A 251 -17.06 4.54 -7.32
N LEU A 252 -18.04 4.36 -8.22
CA LEU A 252 -17.87 4.56 -9.66
C LEU A 252 -18.17 6.01 -10.11
N LEU A 253 -19.01 6.77 -9.43
CA LEU A 253 -19.43 8.12 -9.86
C LEU A 253 -18.63 9.26 -9.25
N LEU A 254 -18.09 9.10 -8.03
CA LEU A 254 -17.28 10.11 -7.35
C LEU A 254 -15.97 10.50 -8.10
N PRO A 255 -15.30 9.61 -8.86
CA PRO A 255 -14.16 9.99 -9.69
C PRO A 255 -14.48 11.05 -10.76
N PHE A 256 -15.73 11.10 -11.22
CA PHE A 256 -16.16 12.02 -12.29
C PHE A 256 -16.49 13.44 -11.80
N LEU A 257 -16.84 13.62 -10.54
CA LEU A 257 -17.27 14.93 -10.01
C LEU A 257 -16.11 15.80 -9.50
N ARG A 258 -15.05 15.22 -8.94
CA ARG A 258 -13.90 15.96 -8.39
C ARG A 258 -12.97 16.62 -9.42
N PRO A 259 -12.68 16.02 -10.61
CA PRO A 259 -11.88 16.67 -11.64
C PRO A 259 -12.53 17.95 -12.18
N HIS A 260 -13.82 18.14 -11.93
CA HIS A 260 -14.62 19.23 -12.49
C HIS A 260 -14.76 20.44 -11.57
N ARG A 261 -14.05 20.52 -10.43
CA ARG A 261 -14.09 21.70 -9.54
C ARG A 261 -13.81 23.00 -10.32
N GLY A 262 -12.79 22.99 -11.19
CA GLY A 262 -12.47 24.11 -12.07
C GLY A 262 -13.50 24.30 -13.19
N LEU A 263 -14.03 23.23 -13.77
CA LEU A 263 -15.06 23.29 -14.81
C LEU A 263 -16.44 23.71 -14.25
N LEU A 264 -16.80 23.27 -13.06
CA LEU A 264 -18.02 23.74 -12.37
C LEU A 264 -17.92 25.22 -11.98
N ALA A 265 -16.77 25.68 -11.51
CA ALA A 265 -16.54 27.10 -11.23
C ALA A 265 -16.56 27.94 -12.51
N ALA A 266 -15.96 27.47 -13.62
CA ALA A 266 -15.97 28.11 -14.92
C ALA A 266 -17.38 28.10 -15.54
N TRP A 267 -18.15 27.02 -15.38
CA TRP A 267 -19.53 26.91 -15.84
C TRP A 267 -20.47 27.84 -15.05
N LEU A 268 -20.33 27.90 -13.72
CA LEU A 268 -21.06 28.86 -12.88
C LEU A 268 -20.71 30.31 -13.24
N ALA A 269 -19.45 30.62 -13.50
CA ALA A 269 -19.01 31.95 -13.94
C ALA A 269 -19.58 32.32 -15.33
N ALA A 270 -19.70 31.36 -16.24
CA ALA A 270 -20.27 31.58 -17.58
C ALA A 270 -21.80 31.75 -17.58
N GLN A 271 -22.50 31.31 -16.54
CA GLN A 271 -23.96 31.49 -16.38
C GLN A 271 -24.30 32.87 -15.75
N THR A 272 -23.33 33.57 -15.19
CA THR A 272 -23.51 34.84 -14.46
C THR A 272 -23.01 36.05 -15.22
N GLY A 273 -22.46 35.91 -16.42
CA GLY A 273 -22.11 36.97 -17.36
C GLY A 273 -23.09 37.01 -18.49
#